data_c14b27ee97316737b9b464b882b7df4e
#
_entry.id   c14b27ee97316737b9b464b882b7df4e
#
_cell.length_a   1.000
_cell.length_b   1.000
_cell.length_c   1.000
_cell.angle_alpha   90.00
_cell.angle_beta   90.00
_cell.angle_gamma   90.00
#
_symmetry.space_group_name_H-M   'P 1'
#
loop_
_entity.id
_entity.type
_entity.pdbx_description
1 polymer ?
#
loop_
_entity_poly.entity_id
_entity_poly.type
_entity_poly.pdbx_seq_one_letter_code
_entity_poly.pdbx_strand_id
1 'polypeptide(L)'
;MAAADLAQPAVKADPRLIIPLDLPSVAEARAMVSALGDAVSFYKVGLELFAGGEGMALAHELKAAGKQVFLDWKLHDIGTTVQRATAVLAGSGCDFLTVHGEPQVMASAVRGRGASNLKILAVTVLTSLTDADLEETGYHETARQLVERRIHQAIATGCDGVIASPHEAELARKLGGRDFLVVTPGVRPDWSAKNDQARAATPADALRSGASHIVCGRPITAANDPQAAARRVAAEMAGV
;
A
#
# COMPACT_ATOMS: atom_id res chain seq x y z
N MET A 1 -4.55 18.18 -45.07
CA MET A 1 -3.51 17.32 -44.43
C MET A 1 -4.01 17.00 -43.01
N ALA A 2 -4.52 15.80 -42.83
CA ALA A 2 -4.98 15.33 -41.50
C ALA A 2 -3.75 15.03 -40.64
N ALA A 3 -3.68 15.64 -39.47
CA ALA A 3 -2.68 15.29 -38.44
C ALA A 3 -2.86 13.83 -38.07
N ALA A 4 -1.86 13.01 -38.34
CA ALA A 4 -1.82 11.65 -37.86
C ALA A 4 -1.79 11.68 -36.32
N ASP A 5 -2.87 11.19 -35.70
CA ASP A 5 -2.96 10.91 -34.28
C ASP A 5 -1.95 9.78 -33.99
N LEU A 6 -0.74 10.16 -33.58
CA LEU A 6 0.25 9.21 -33.09
C LEU A 6 -0.26 8.68 -31.76
N ALA A 7 -1.06 7.61 -31.81
CA ALA A 7 -1.45 6.84 -30.64
C ALA A 7 -0.18 6.51 -29.85
N GLN A 8 0.03 7.17 -28.72
CA GLN A 8 1.11 6.81 -27.80
C GLN A 8 0.98 5.33 -27.44
N PRO A 9 2.07 4.55 -27.45
CA PRO A 9 2.00 3.15 -27.08
C PRO A 9 1.36 3.04 -25.68
N ALA A 10 0.37 2.16 -25.56
CA ALA A 10 -0.36 1.96 -24.31
C ALA A 10 0.65 1.61 -23.22
N VAL A 11 0.85 2.53 -22.27
CA VAL A 11 1.71 2.29 -21.10
C VAL A 11 1.10 1.14 -20.34
N LYS A 12 1.84 0.02 -20.23
CA LYS A 12 1.41 -1.14 -19.44
C LYS A 12 1.25 -0.73 -17.98
N ALA A 13 0.31 -1.39 -17.27
CA ALA A 13 0.16 -1.20 -15.84
C ALA A 13 1.51 -1.44 -15.13
N ASP A 14 1.93 -0.47 -14.32
CA ASP A 14 3.12 -0.63 -13.48
C ASP A 14 2.71 -1.39 -12.20
N PRO A 15 3.26 -2.59 -11.94
CA PRO A 15 2.88 -3.39 -10.76
C PRO A 15 3.31 -2.74 -9.44
N ARG A 16 4.15 -1.71 -9.47
CA ARG A 16 4.55 -0.93 -8.29
C ARG A 16 3.49 0.10 -7.88
N LEU A 17 2.50 0.40 -8.76
CA LEU A 17 1.40 1.32 -8.47
C LEU A 17 0.22 0.59 -7.85
N ILE A 18 -0.11 0.93 -6.62
CA ILE A 18 -1.24 0.38 -5.88
C ILE A 18 -2.36 1.42 -5.80
N ILE A 19 -3.57 1.05 -6.25
CA ILE A 19 -4.76 1.91 -6.14
C ILE A 19 -5.59 1.50 -4.93
N PRO A 20 -5.80 2.39 -3.94
CA PRO A 20 -6.68 2.12 -2.83
C PRO A 20 -8.14 2.25 -3.27
N LEU A 21 -8.92 1.21 -2.97
CA LEU A 21 -10.36 1.19 -3.16
C LEU A 21 -11.07 1.60 -1.86
N ASP A 22 -10.66 2.75 -1.30
CA ASP A 22 -11.28 3.34 -0.10
C ASP A 22 -12.52 4.14 -0.59
N LEU A 23 -13.60 3.40 -0.85
CA LEU A 23 -14.86 3.88 -1.43
C LEU A 23 -16.03 3.38 -0.58
N PRO A 24 -17.15 4.15 -0.51
CA PRO A 24 -18.27 3.86 0.41
C PRO A 24 -18.95 2.51 0.18
N SER A 25 -18.83 1.94 -1.00
CA SER A 25 -19.47 0.66 -1.33
C SER A 25 -18.63 -0.20 -2.27
N VAL A 26 -18.85 -1.50 -2.23
CA VAL A 26 -18.26 -2.45 -3.16
C VAL A 26 -18.73 -2.21 -4.60
N ALA A 27 -19.95 -1.71 -4.78
CA ALA A 27 -20.45 -1.34 -6.11
C ALA A 27 -19.61 -0.22 -6.74
N GLU A 28 -19.30 0.82 -5.97
CA GLU A 28 -18.42 1.91 -6.40
C GLU A 28 -16.98 1.43 -6.62
N ALA A 29 -16.49 0.52 -5.77
CA ALA A 29 -15.18 -0.08 -5.95
C ALA A 29 -15.10 -0.90 -7.26
N ARG A 30 -16.11 -1.70 -7.59
CA ARG A 30 -16.21 -2.42 -8.87
C ARG A 30 -16.27 -1.45 -10.06
N ALA A 31 -17.05 -0.37 -9.96
CA ALA A 31 -17.12 0.66 -11.00
C ALA A 31 -15.75 1.33 -11.23
N MET A 32 -15.02 1.63 -10.14
CA MET A 32 -13.67 2.18 -10.22
C MET A 32 -12.68 1.21 -10.89
N VAL A 33 -12.70 -0.07 -10.50
CA VAL A 33 -11.86 -1.11 -11.14
C VAL A 33 -12.16 -1.20 -12.64
N SER A 34 -13.44 -1.14 -13.01
CA SER A 34 -13.89 -1.13 -14.41
C SER A 34 -13.38 0.09 -15.17
N ALA A 35 -13.48 1.29 -14.56
CA ALA A 35 -13.00 2.54 -15.16
C ALA A 35 -11.48 2.58 -15.34
N LEU A 36 -10.73 1.98 -14.41
CA LEU A 36 -9.26 1.89 -14.49
C LEU A 36 -8.79 0.86 -15.53
N GLY A 37 -9.57 -0.19 -15.79
CA GLY A 37 -9.32 -1.19 -16.83
C GLY A 37 -7.95 -1.86 -16.73
N ASP A 38 -7.19 -1.77 -17.84
CA ASP A 38 -5.85 -2.34 -17.99
C ASP A 38 -4.72 -1.43 -17.49
N ALA A 39 -5.02 -0.18 -17.14
CA ALA A 39 -4.02 0.77 -16.64
C ALA A 39 -3.53 0.41 -15.23
N VAL A 40 -4.25 -0.46 -14.50
CA VAL A 40 -3.93 -0.85 -13.13
C VAL A 40 -3.99 -2.37 -12.95
N SER A 41 -2.98 -2.91 -12.29
CA SER A 41 -2.89 -4.34 -11.98
C SER A 41 -2.91 -4.64 -10.47
N PHE A 42 -2.78 -3.64 -9.60
CA PHE A 42 -2.66 -3.84 -8.16
C PHE A 42 -3.61 -2.93 -7.38
N TYR A 43 -4.47 -3.53 -6.57
CA TYR A 43 -5.50 -2.83 -5.80
C TYR A 43 -5.37 -3.09 -4.30
N LYS A 44 -5.63 -2.06 -3.49
CA LYS A 44 -5.70 -2.15 -2.03
C LYS A 44 -7.17 -2.18 -1.59
N VAL A 45 -7.55 -3.23 -0.88
CA VAL A 45 -8.85 -3.35 -0.20
C VAL A 45 -8.67 -2.97 1.26
N GLY A 46 -9.20 -1.80 1.64
CA GLY A 46 -9.03 -1.19 2.95
C GLY A 46 -10.12 -1.57 3.96
N LEU A 47 -10.04 -0.93 5.14
CA LEU A 47 -10.94 -1.19 6.28
C LEU A 47 -12.40 -0.87 5.99
N GLU A 48 -12.68 0.15 5.17
CA GLU A 48 -14.05 0.57 4.84
C GLU A 48 -14.82 -0.57 4.16
N LEU A 49 -14.26 -1.16 3.10
CA LEU A 49 -14.86 -2.30 2.41
C LEU A 49 -14.86 -3.58 3.27
N PHE A 50 -13.86 -3.76 4.14
CA PHE A 50 -13.84 -4.87 5.09
C PHE A 50 -14.98 -4.75 6.10
N ALA A 51 -15.19 -3.58 6.69
CA ALA A 51 -16.27 -3.32 7.65
C ALA A 51 -17.66 -3.45 7.01
N GLY A 52 -17.79 -3.14 5.72
CA GLY A 52 -19.00 -3.37 4.93
C GLY A 52 -19.33 -4.84 4.68
N GLY A 53 -18.44 -5.78 5.06
CA GLY A 53 -18.65 -7.23 4.95
C GLY A 53 -18.35 -7.84 3.57
N GLU A 54 -18.13 -7.04 2.53
CA GLU A 54 -17.90 -7.52 1.17
C GLU A 54 -16.44 -7.42 0.69
N GLY A 55 -15.53 -6.92 1.53
CA GLY A 55 -14.13 -6.70 1.15
C GLY A 55 -13.42 -7.97 0.69
N MET A 56 -13.67 -9.14 1.30
CA MET A 56 -13.10 -10.41 0.85
C MET A 56 -13.70 -10.91 -0.46
N ALA A 57 -15.00 -10.71 -0.70
CA ALA A 57 -15.62 -11.08 -1.96
C ALA A 57 -14.97 -10.30 -3.11
N LEU A 58 -14.82 -8.99 -2.97
CA LEU A 58 -14.12 -8.15 -3.94
C LEU A 58 -12.65 -8.58 -4.13
N ALA A 59 -11.95 -8.90 -3.05
CA ALA A 59 -10.56 -9.38 -3.14
C ALA A 59 -10.45 -10.65 -3.99
N HIS A 60 -11.36 -11.62 -3.81
CA HIS A 60 -11.41 -12.84 -4.61
C HIS A 60 -11.76 -12.55 -6.08
N GLU A 61 -12.70 -11.64 -6.36
CA GLU A 61 -13.04 -11.19 -7.72
C GLU A 61 -11.81 -10.60 -8.44
N LEU A 62 -11.07 -9.73 -7.76
CA LEU A 62 -9.85 -9.14 -8.28
C LEU A 62 -8.76 -10.19 -8.57
N LYS A 63 -8.57 -11.15 -7.64
CA LYS A 63 -7.63 -12.26 -7.86
C LYS A 63 -8.05 -13.12 -9.05
N ALA A 64 -9.33 -13.45 -9.18
CA ALA A 64 -9.86 -14.22 -10.33
C ALA A 64 -9.67 -13.47 -11.65
N ALA A 65 -9.70 -12.14 -11.64
CA ALA A 65 -9.39 -11.27 -12.79
C ALA A 65 -7.87 -11.08 -13.03
N GLY A 66 -7.00 -11.83 -12.35
CA GLY A 66 -5.54 -11.76 -12.50
C GLY A 66 -4.90 -10.49 -11.92
N LYS A 67 -5.60 -9.76 -11.07
CA LYS A 67 -5.08 -8.58 -10.39
C LYS A 67 -4.32 -8.97 -9.12
N GLN A 68 -3.38 -8.10 -8.70
CA GLN A 68 -2.76 -8.20 -7.38
C GLN A 68 -3.66 -7.52 -6.34
N VAL A 69 -3.66 -8.05 -5.12
CA VAL A 69 -4.53 -7.57 -4.03
C VAL A 69 -3.73 -7.38 -2.75
N PHE A 70 -3.86 -6.19 -2.19
CA PHE A 70 -3.32 -5.80 -0.91
C PHE A 70 -4.45 -5.64 0.11
N LEU A 71 -4.50 -6.48 1.14
CA LEU A 71 -5.42 -6.39 2.28
C LEU A 71 -4.84 -5.43 3.31
N ASP A 72 -5.30 -4.18 3.30
CA ASP A 72 -4.81 -3.14 4.21
C ASP A 72 -5.71 -3.04 5.46
N TRP A 73 -5.68 -4.09 6.29
CA TRP A 73 -6.56 -4.23 7.46
C TRP A 73 -5.87 -3.98 8.78
N LYS A 74 -4.55 -3.83 8.77
CA LYS A 74 -3.74 -3.47 9.94
C LYS A 74 -4.09 -4.34 11.15
N LEU A 75 -4.00 -5.68 11.00
CA LEU A 75 -4.36 -6.61 12.06
C LEU A 75 -3.64 -6.25 13.36
N HIS A 76 -4.41 -6.14 14.44
CA HIS A 76 -3.90 -5.84 15.76
C HIS A 76 -4.78 -6.53 16.81
N ASP A 77 -4.28 -7.63 17.36
CA ASP A 77 -4.97 -8.45 18.36
C ASP A 77 -3.93 -9.32 19.11
N ILE A 78 -4.37 -10.13 20.07
CA ILE A 78 -3.50 -11.11 20.72
C ILE A 78 -2.92 -12.10 19.71
N GLY A 79 -1.69 -12.56 19.95
CA GLY A 79 -0.92 -13.30 18.96
C GLY A 79 -1.62 -14.51 18.35
N THR A 80 -2.38 -15.28 19.13
CA THR A 80 -3.12 -16.46 18.63
C THR A 80 -4.20 -16.05 17.62
N THR A 81 -4.92 -14.97 17.88
CA THR A 81 -5.95 -14.44 16.97
C THR A 81 -5.33 -13.96 15.66
N VAL A 82 -4.24 -13.16 15.75
CA VAL A 82 -3.50 -12.68 14.56
C VAL A 82 -2.99 -13.86 13.73
N GLN A 83 -2.38 -14.87 14.37
CA GLN A 83 -1.88 -16.04 13.69
C GLN A 83 -2.99 -16.80 12.92
N ARG A 84 -4.14 -17.04 13.56
CA ARG A 84 -5.27 -17.74 12.94
C ARG A 84 -5.90 -16.92 11.81
N ALA A 85 -6.10 -15.61 12.02
CA ALA A 85 -6.62 -14.73 10.99
C ALA A 85 -5.69 -14.69 9.77
N THR A 86 -4.39 -14.55 9.99
CA THR A 86 -3.41 -14.58 8.91
C THR A 86 -3.38 -15.92 8.16
N ALA A 87 -3.53 -17.05 8.87
CA ALA A 87 -3.59 -18.37 8.23
C ALA A 87 -4.81 -18.50 7.28
N VAL A 88 -5.95 -17.94 7.67
CA VAL A 88 -7.14 -17.88 6.78
C VAL A 88 -6.84 -17.01 5.55
N LEU A 89 -6.28 -15.81 5.76
CA LEU A 89 -5.96 -14.88 4.67
C LEU A 89 -4.85 -15.41 3.75
N ALA A 90 -3.93 -16.20 4.26
CA ALA A 90 -2.89 -16.87 3.48
C ALA A 90 -3.46 -17.83 2.43
N GLY A 91 -4.64 -18.40 2.68
CA GLY A 91 -5.38 -19.24 1.72
C GLY A 91 -6.14 -18.47 0.64
N SER A 92 -6.26 -17.14 0.75
CA SER A 92 -7.05 -16.32 -0.19
C SER A 92 -6.38 -16.06 -1.53
N GLY A 93 -5.07 -16.31 -1.64
CA GLY A 93 -4.26 -15.95 -2.81
C GLY A 93 -3.94 -14.46 -2.94
N CYS A 94 -4.31 -13.63 -1.96
CA CYS A 94 -3.93 -12.22 -1.92
C CYS A 94 -2.42 -12.06 -1.75
N ASP A 95 -1.90 -10.89 -2.14
CA ASP A 95 -0.47 -10.67 -2.27
C ASP A 95 0.14 -10.00 -1.04
N PHE A 96 -0.52 -8.96 -0.47
CA PHE A 96 -0.04 -8.21 0.69
C PHE A 96 -1.08 -8.18 1.82
N LEU A 97 -0.60 -8.15 3.06
CA LEU A 97 -1.40 -7.95 4.27
C LEU A 97 -0.65 -7.01 5.22
N THR A 98 -1.31 -5.98 5.75
CA THR A 98 -0.76 -5.15 6.81
C THR A 98 -1.10 -5.69 8.20
N VAL A 99 -0.12 -5.54 9.09
CA VAL A 99 -0.25 -5.76 10.53
C VAL A 99 0.37 -4.58 11.29
N HIS A 100 -0.06 -4.34 12.53
CA HIS A 100 0.60 -3.35 13.38
C HIS A 100 2.02 -3.75 13.75
N GLY A 101 2.88 -2.74 13.98
CA GLY A 101 4.34 -2.90 14.15
C GLY A 101 4.79 -3.38 15.53
N GLU A 102 3.93 -3.99 16.35
CA GLU A 102 4.30 -4.62 17.59
C GLU A 102 4.94 -5.99 17.34
N PRO A 103 6.10 -6.31 17.96
CA PRO A 103 6.83 -7.55 17.69
C PRO A 103 6.00 -8.82 17.81
N GLN A 104 5.10 -8.90 18.81
CA GLN A 104 4.24 -10.06 19.01
C GLN A 104 3.23 -10.22 17.87
N VAL A 105 2.65 -9.12 17.37
CA VAL A 105 1.69 -9.10 16.26
C VAL A 105 2.39 -9.54 14.98
N MET A 106 3.53 -8.94 14.66
CA MET A 106 4.34 -9.25 13.48
C MET A 106 4.76 -10.72 13.45
N ALA A 107 5.37 -11.22 14.53
CA ALA A 107 5.81 -12.60 14.63
C ALA A 107 4.64 -13.60 14.50
N SER A 108 3.47 -13.26 15.03
CA SER A 108 2.27 -14.11 14.93
C SER A 108 1.71 -14.15 13.50
N ALA A 109 1.70 -13.01 12.81
CA ALA A 109 1.31 -12.95 11.40
C ALA A 109 2.27 -13.75 10.50
N VAL A 110 3.58 -13.62 10.71
CA VAL A 110 4.59 -14.39 9.96
C VAL A 110 4.39 -15.90 10.18
N ARG A 111 4.13 -16.34 11.41
CA ARG A 111 3.79 -17.76 11.67
C ARG A 111 2.49 -18.17 10.98
N GLY A 112 1.46 -17.32 11.02
CA GLY A 112 0.15 -17.59 10.38
C GLY A 112 0.25 -17.67 8.87
N ARG A 113 1.08 -16.85 8.23
CA ARG A 113 1.36 -16.90 6.79
C ARG A 113 1.89 -18.28 6.37
N GLY A 114 2.70 -18.92 7.19
CA GLY A 114 3.35 -20.20 6.85
C GLY A 114 4.17 -20.09 5.57
N ALA A 115 4.02 -21.09 4.70
CA ALA A 115 4.73 -21.19 3.41
C ALA A 115 3.99 -20.51 2.24
N SER A 116 2.91 -19.75 2.50
CA SER A 116 2.17 -19.05 1.43
C SER A 116 2.97 -17.89 0.85
N ASN A 117 2.56 -17.40 -0.32
CA ASN A 117 3.17 -16.24 -0.98
C ASN A 117 2.69 -14.89 -0.42
N LEU A 118 1.77 -14.87 0.54
CA LEU A 118 1.26 -13.66 1.17
C LEU A 118 2.40 -12.89 1.85
N LYS A 119 2.60 -11.63 1.48
CA LYS A 119 3.63 -10.76 2.07
C LYS A 119 3.08 -10.02 3.28
N ILE A 120 3.74 -10.14 4.42
CA ILE A 120 3.38 -9.44 5.66
C ILE A 120 4.13 -8.12 5.72
N LEU A 121 3.37 -7.02 5.77
CA LEU A 121 3.88 -5.67 5.84
C LEU A 121 3.56 -5.05 7.21
N ALA A 122 4.59 -4.64 7.95
CA ALA A 122 4.41 -3.99 9.24
C ALA A 122 4.10 -2.50 9.07
N VAL A 123 3.04 -2.01 9.71
CA VAL A 123 2.79 -0.57 9.83
C VAL A 123 3.74 -0.02 10.89
N THR A 124 4.66 0.85 10.47
CA THR A 124 5.65 1.45 11.37
C THR A 124 5.00 2.48 12.31
N VAL A 125 4.67 3.66 11.78
CA VAL A 125 3.87 4.69 12.43
C VAL A 125 2.85 5.17 11.40
N LEU A 126 1.62 5.38 11.83
CA LEU A 126 0.60 5.96 10.94
C LEU A 126 1.05 7.36 10.51
N THR A 127 1.03 7.63 9.21
CA THR A 127 1.56 8.87 8.62
C THR A 127 0.83 10.14 9.05
N SER A 128 -0.31 10.00 9.72
CA SER A 128 -1.08 11.09 10.33
C SER A 128 -0.63 11.47 11.74
N LEU A 129 0.15 10.61 12.42
CA LEU A 129 0.58 10.86 13.80
C LEU A 129 1.81 11.79 13.83
N THR A 130 1.75 12.74 14.77
CA THR A 130 2.85 13.63 15.13
C THR A 130 3.61 13.10 16.36
N ASP A 131 4.76 13.70 16.69
CA ASP A 131 5.47 13.35 17.92
C ASP A 131 4.63 13.61 19.17
N ALA A 132 3.78 14.66 19.16
CA ALA A 132 2.85 14.94 20.27
C ALA A 132 1.78 13.86 20.44
N ASP A 133 1.22 13.35 19.33
CA ASP A 133 0.25 12.24 19.38
C ASP A 133 0.90 10.96 19.93
N LEU A 134 2.18 10.73 19.62
CA LEU A 134 2.93 9.60 20.13
C LEU A 134 3.20 9.74 21.63
N GLU A 135 3.57 10.93 22.10
CA GLU A 135 3.77 11.22 23.52
C GLU A 135 2.47 11.02 24.32
N GLU A 136 1.33 11.50 23.80
CA GLU A 136 0.02 11.29 24.41
C GLU A 136 -0.34 9.80 24.56
N THR A 137 0.11 8.96 23.64
CA THR A 137 -0.09 7.50 23.69
C THR A 137 1.00 6.76 24.49
N GLY A 138 1.92 7.47 25.13
CA GLY A 138 2.94 6.92 26.02
C GLY A 138 4.26 6.55 25.37
N TYR A 139 4.48 6.91 24.09
CA TYR A 139 5.79 6.79 23.46
C TYR A 139 6.66 8.01 23.81
N HIS A 140 7.90 7.78 24.23
CA HIS A 140 8.89 8.84 24.48
C HIS A 140 9.84 9.06 23.30
N GLU A 141 9.63 8.35 22.21
CA GLU A 141 10.42 8.43 20.99
C GLU A 141 9.72 9.36 19.99
N THR A 142 10.51 10.08 19.20
CA THR A 142 9.98 10.76 18.01
C THR A 142 9.44 9.75 16.99
N ALA A 143 8.55 10.17 16.10
CA ALA A 143 8.03 9.33 15.04
C ALA A 143 9.17 8.66 14.23
N ARG A 144 10.23 9.39 13.93
CA ARG A 144 11.42 8.88 13.23
C ARG A 144 12.12 7.75 14.01
N GLN A 145 12.34 7.94 15.31
CA GLN A 145 13.00 6.93 16.15
C GLN A 145 12.13 5.67 16.28
N LEU A 146 10.82 5.85 16.47
CA LEU A 146 9.87 4.75 16.54
C LEU A 146 9.81 3.98 15.21
N VAL A 147 9.80 4.67 14.07
CA VAL A 147 9.87 4.04 12.74
C VAL A 147 11.14 3.21 12.59
N GLU A 148 12.31 3.76 12.91
CA GLU A 148 13.58 3.04 12.83
C GLU A 148 13.56 1.77 13.69
N ARG A 149 13.12 1.87 14.94
CA ARG A 149 12.98 0.73 15.85
C ARG A 149 12.03 -0.34 15.27
N ARG A 150 10.86 0.08 14.74
CA ARG A 150 9.86 -0.84 14.17
C ARG A 150 10.36 -1.51 12.88
N ILE A 151 11.18 -0.84 12.07
CA ILE A 151 11.84 -1.47 10.91
C ILE A 151 12.77 -2.59 11.38
N HIS A 152 13.63 -2.35 12.37
CA HIS A 152 14.50 -3.39 12.93
C HIS A 152 13.68 -4.56 13.50
N GLN A 153 12.59 -4.29 14.19
CA GLN A 153 11.69 -5.32 14.72
C GLN A 153 10.99 -6.11 13.61
N ALA A 154 10.57 -5.44 12.52
CA ALA A 154 9.97 -6.10 11.36
C ALA A 154 10.94 -7.05 10.67
N ILE A 155 12.20 -6.62 10.49
CA ILE A 155 13.27 -7.47 9.94
C ILE A 155 13.51 -8.67 10.87
N ALA A 156 13.66 -8.43 12.17
CA ALA A 156 13.94 -9.48 13.16
C ALA A 156 12.80 -10.52 13.28
N THR A 157 11.55 -10.12 13.06
CA THR A 157 10.39 -11.01 13.09
C THR A 157 10.11 -11.73 11.78
N GLY A 158 10.84 -11.38 10.70
CA GLY A 158 10.68 -12.00 9.38
C GLY A 158 9.52 -11.45 8.56
N CYS A 159 9.07 -10.21 8.82
CA CYS A 159 8.18 -9.50 7.93
C CYS A 159 8.84 -9.28 6.56
N ASP A 160 8.03 -9.30 5.50
CA ASP A 160 8.53 -9.10 4.13
C ASP A 160 8.79 -7.61 3.82
N GLY A 161 8.25 -6.69 4.64
CA GLY A 161 8.41 -5.27 4.44
C GLY A 161 7.65 -4.42 5.45
N VAL A 162 7.60 -3.13 5.16
CA VAL A 162 6.93 -2.12 5.99
C VAL A 162 6.07 -1.17 5.16
N ILE A 163 5.10 -0.54 5.83
CA ILE A 163 4.46 0.67 5.37
C ILE A 163 5.24 1.83 5.98
N ALA A 164 5.79 2.70 5.15
CA ALA A 164 6.60 3.84 5.56
C ALA A 164 6.28 5.06 4.70
N SER A 165 6.37 6.27 5.29
CA SER A 165 6.18 7.51 4.54
C SER A 165 7.30 7.71 3.50
N PRO A 166 7.12 8.59 2.49
CA PRO A 166 8.19 8.90 1.54
C PRO A 166 9.49 9.37 2.20
N HIS A 167 9.39 10.07 3.34
CA HIS A 167 10.56 10.58 4.07
C HIS A 167 11.34 9.49 4.82
N GLU A 168 10.74 8.33 5.03
CA GLU A 168 11.32 7.20 5.76
C GLU A 168 11.72 6.06 4.83
N ALA A 169 11.35 6.15 3.54
CA ALA A 169 11.59 5.09 2.56
C ALA A 169 13.08 4.78 2.39
N GLU A 170 13.94 5.81 2.38
CA GLU A 170 15.39 5.65 2.28
C GLU A 170 15.96 4.88 3.49
N LEU A 171 15.52 5.23 4.70
CA LEU A 171 15.92 4.53 5.92
C LEU A 171 15.45 3.06 5.88
N ALA A 172 14.20 2.82 5.51
CA ALA A 172 13.65 1.47 5.41
C ALA A 172 14.39 0.62 4.37
N ARG A 173 14.72 1.21 3.21
CA ARG A 173 15.51 0.56 2.17
C ARG A 173 16.94 0.25 2.64
N LYS A 174 17.58 1.20 3.31
CA LYS A 174 18.94 1.03 3.84
C LYS A 174 19.03 -0.10 4.87
N LEU A 175 18.06 -0.19 5.77
CA LEU A 175 18.04 -1.18 6.86
C LEU A 175 17.59 -2.56 6.37
N GLY A 176 16.56 -2.62 5.52
CA GLY A 176 15.96 -3.86 5.06
C GLY A 176 16.64 -4.50 3.85
N GLY A 177 17.47 -3.74 3.12
CA GLY A 177 18.12 -4.22 1.90
C GLY A 177 17.17 -4.26 0.68
N ARG A 178 17.67 -4.80 -0.43
CA ARG A 178 17.00 -4.71 -1.74
C ARG A 178 15.66 -5.45 -1.80
N ASP A 179 15.56 -6.61 -1.16
CA ASP A 179 14.40 -7.50 -1.23
C ASP A 179 13.31 -7.14 -0.21
N PHE A 180 13.61 -6.24 0.73
CA PHE A 180 12.65 -5.77 1.71
C PHE A 180 11.65 -4.80 1.07
N LEU A 181 10.36 -5.08 1.21
CA LEU A 181 9.31 -4.27 0.63
C LEU A 181 9.14 -2.97 1.43
N VAL A 182 9.17 -1.84 0.72
CA VAL A 182 8.86 -0.52 1.26
C VAL A 182 7.66 0.01 0.51
N VAL A 183 6.48 -0.07 1.12
CA VAL A 183 5.24 0.38 0.51
C VAL A 183 4.89 1.76 1.07
N THR A 184 4.79 2.74 0.19
CA THR A 184 4.72 4.16 0.57
C THR A 184 3.37 4.76 0.19
N PRO A 185 2.52 5.08 1.18
CA PRO A 185 1.28 5.84 0.97
C PRO A 185 1.55 7.35 0.93
N GLY A 186 0.50 8.14 0.64
CA GLY A 186 0.58 9.60 0.69
C GLY A 186 1.31 10.23 -0.50
N VAL A 187 1.52 9.48 -1.57
CA VAL A 187 2.18 9.97 -2.79
C VAL A 187 1.22 10.87 -3.57
N ARG A 188 1.75 11.99 -4.08
CA ARG A 188 1.01 13.00 -4.85
C ARG A 188 1.82 13.46 -6.06
N PRO A 189 1.34 13.23 -7.29
CA PRO A 189 1.91 13.86 -8.48
C PRO A 189 1.84 15.39 -8.39
N ASP A 190 2.79 16.10 -8.99
CA ASP A 190 2.85 17.57 -8.96
C ASP A 190 1.62 18.25 -9.56
N TRP A 191 0.97 17.59 -10.53
CA TRP A 191 -0.25 18.08 -11.19
C TRP A 191 -1.53 17.87 -10.37
N SER A 192 -1.46 17.20 -9.22
CA SER A 192 -2.62 16.96 -8.36
C SER A 192 -2.66 17.93 -7.18
N ALA A 193 -3.88 18.19 -6.64
CA ALA A 193 -4.04 19.01 -5.45
C ALA A 193 -3.33 18.37 -4.23
N LYS A 194 -2.60 19.17 -3.45
CA LYS A 194 -1.87 18.69 -2.27
C LYS A 194 -2.78 18.25 -1.12
N ASN A 195 -4.02 18.79 -1.06
CA ASN A 195 -5.03 18.51 -0.02
C ASN A 195 -4.42 18.46 1.40
N ASP A 196 -4.80 17.47 2.21
CA ASP A 196 -4.40 17.21 3.58
C ASP A 196 -2.99 16.60 3.75
N GLN A 197 -2.25 16.37 2.66
CA GLN A 197 -0.90 15.79 2.70
C GLN A 197 0.18 16.88 2.76
N ALA A 198 0.51 17.34 3.97
CA ALA A 198 1.52 18.38 4.19
C ALA A 198 2.94 17.98 3.76
N ARG A 199 3.21 16.68 3.57
CA ARG A 199 4.53 16.10 3.28
C ARG A 199 4.46 15.13 2.10
N ALA A 200 3.76 15.52 1.03
CA ALA A 200 3.64 14.68 -0.17
C ALA A 200 4.95 14.64 -0.96
N ALA A 201 5.32 13.46 -1.45
CA ALA A 201 6.36 13.27 -2.47
C ALA A 201 5.71 12.88 -3.80
N THR A 202 6.41 13.17 -4.91
CA THR A 202 5.97 12.69 -6.23
C THR A 202 6.16 11.17 -6.35
N PRO A 203 5.46 10.49 -7.29
CA PRO A 203 5.69 9.08 -7.60
C PRO A 203 7.15 8.75 -7.85
N ALA A 204 7.82 9.55 -8.67
CA ALA A 204 9.23 9.38 -8.98
C ALA A 204 10.13 9.58 -7.75
N ASP A 205 9.88 10.60 -6.93
CA ASP A 205 10.70 10.86 -5.73
C ASP A 205 10.54 9.75 -4.68
N ALA A 206 9.33 9.25 -4.47
CA ALA A 206 9.10 8.12 -3.57
C ALA A 206 9.91 6.87 -3.98
N LEU A 207 9.93 6.55 -5.28
CA LEU A 207 10.72 5.43 -5.81
C LEU A 207 12.22 5.70 -5.68
N ARG A 208 12.70 6.90 -6.04
CA ARG A 208 14.12 7.27 -5.86
C ARG A 208 14.56 7.19 -4.41
N SER A 209 13.68 7.52 -3.48
CA SER A 209 13.92 7.38 -2.04
C SER A 209 13.90 5.93 -1.55
N GLY A 210 13.65 4.94 -2.42
CA GLY A 210 13.75 3.52 -2.08
C GLY A 210 12.41 2.80 -1.88
N ALA A 211 11.27 3.45 -2.13
CA ALA A 211 9.99 2.73 -2.16
C ALA A 211 10.02 1.61 -3.21
N SER A 212 9.49 0.45 -2.87
CA SER A 212 9.25 -0.65 -3.81
C SER A 212 7.90 -0.53 -4.49
N HIS A 213 6.91 0.00 -3.77
CA HIS A 213 5.56 0.25 -4.24
C HIS A 213 5.05 1.58 -3.69
N ILE A 214 4.16 2.22 -4.42
CA ILE A 214 3.48 3.44 -3.98
C ILE A 214 1.97 3.21 -3.93
N VAL A 215 1.31 3.81 -2.93
CA VAL A 215 -0.16 3.87 -2.87
C VAL A 215 -0.60 5.26 -3.28
N CYS A 216 -1.26 5.36 -4.44
CA CYS A 216 -1.75 6.62 -5.00
C CYS A 216 -3.29 6.55 -5.12
N GLY A 217 -4.00 7.28 -4.26
CA GLY A 217 -5.47 7.28 -4.19
C GLY A 217 -6.09 8.45 -4.95
N ARG A 218 -6.58 9.46 -4.23
CA ARG A 218 -7.38 10.61 -4.74
C ARG A 218 -6.88 11.26 -6.04
N PRO A 219 -5.58 11.42 -6.31
CA PRO A 219 -5.11 11.90 -7.61
C PRO A 219 -5.62 11.08 -8.80
N ILE A 220 -5.92 9.81 -8.58
CA ILE A 220 -6.43 8.88 -9.58
C ILE A 220 -7.93 8.66 -9.39
N THR A 221 -8.36 8.25 -8.19
CA THR A 221 -9.74 7.83 -7.93
C THR A 221 -10.76 8.99 -7.98
N ALA A 222 -10.31 10.24 -7.78
CA ALA A 222 -11.16 11.42 -7.89
C ALA A 222 -10.94 12.21 -9.21
N ALA A 223 -10.17 11.68 -10.15
CA ALA A 223 -9.96 12.30 -11.45
C ALA A 223 -11.20 12.12 -12.35
N ASN A 224 -11.43 13.09 -13.26
CA ASN A 224 -12.49 12.97 -14.27
C ASN A 224 -12.27 11.76 -15.21
N ASP A 225 -11.01 11.43 -15.47
CA ASP A 225 -10.58 10.22 -16.19
C ASP A 225 -9.56 9.46 -15.34
N PRO A 226 -10.01 8.50 -14.51
CA PRO A 226 -9.13 7.72 -13.64
C PRO A 226 -8.10 6.89 -14.41
N GLN A 227 -8.46 6.38 -15.59
CA GLN A 227 -7.56 5.56 -16.41
C GLN A 227 -6.40 6.41 -16.96
N ALA A 228 -6.69 7.58 -17.51
CA ALA A 228 -5.66 8.50 -17.98
C ALA A 228 -4.77 8.99 -16.83
N ALA A 229 -5.36 9.30 -15.66
CA ALA A 229 -4.60 9.67 -14.47
C ALA A 229 -3.66 8.55 -14.00
N ALA A 230 -4.12 7.30 -13.96
CA ALA A 230 -3.29 6.15 -13.60
C ALA A 230 -2.12 5.95 -14.57
N ARG A 231 -2.38 6.04 -15.87
CA ARG A 231 -1.33 5.97 -16.91
C ARG A 231 -0.30 7.09 -16.77
N ARG A 232 -0.74 8.30 -16.43
CA ARG A 232 0.15 9.44 -16.18
C ARG A 232 1.06 9.20 -14.98
N VAL A 233 0.52 8.67 -13.87
CA VAL A 233 1.33 8.28 -12.71
C VAL A 233 2.33 7.17 -13.07
N ALA A 234 1.89 6.14 -13.80
CA ALA A 234 2.77 5.05 -14.24
C ALA A 234 3.91 5.56 -15.15
N ALA A 235 3.63 6.55 -15.99
CA ALA A 235 4.67 7.18 -16.84
C ALA A 235 5.71 7.94 -16.02
N GLU A 236 5.30 8.64 -14.94
CA GLU A 236 6.23 9.29 -14.00
C GLU A 236 7.11 8.25 -13.28
N MET A 237 6.57 7.08 -12.95
CA MET A 237 7.30 5.98 -12.32
C MET A 237 8.29 5.29 -13.25
N ALA A 238 8.02 5.25 -14.55
CA ALA A 238 8.86 4.57 -15.54
C ALA A 238 10.23 5.26 -15.75
N GLY A 239 10.38 6.50 -15.33
CA GLY A 239 11.63 7.27 -15.40
C GLY A 239 12.63 6.99 -14.26
N VAL A 240 12.34 5.99 -13.40
CA VAL A 240 13.12 5.71 -12.17
C VAL A 240 13.54 4.24 -12.13
#